data_0ec73f7f5bb8175f37c4450d9c0fad15
#
_entry.id   0ec73f7f5bb8175f37c4450d9c0fad15
#
_cell.length_a   1.000
_cell.length_b   1.000
_cell.length_c   1.000
_cell.angle_alpha   90.00
_cell.angle_beta   90.00
_cell.angle_gamma   90.00
#
_symmetry.space_group_name_H-M   'P 1'
#
loop_
_entity.id
_entity.type
_entity.pdbx_description
1 polymer ?
#
loop_
_entity_poly.entity_id
_entity_poly.type
_entity_poly.pdbx_seq_one_letter_code
_entity_poly.pdbx_strand_id
1 'polypeptide(L)'
;MTSLRDGVRVAKDDPRIEANGQIDQLNAYLGIVRSMLGDDKENSQRIHAVQRELMVVMSHIATPEGSDNPRELHAADIITQLERAIDNADYQGGFVVPGGGSQLAAFIHLARTQARTVERRLWSLNREHPVNKDILVMMNRLSDYLFILANEKE
;
A
#
# COMPACT_ATOMS: atom_id res chain seq x y z
N MET A 1 -4.06 14.39 -21.49
CA MET A 1 -2.75 14.77 -20.89
C MET A 1 -2.93 15.12 -19.42
N THR A 2 -1.99 14.77 -18.62
CA THR A 2 -1.89 15.14 -17.21
C THR A 2 -0.42 15.47 -16.90
N SER A 3 -0.11 15.84 -15.66
CA SER A 3 1.26 16.23 -15.29
C SER A 3 1.85 15.28 -14.26
N LEU A 4 3.12 14.93 -14.42
CA LEU A 4 3.97 14.41 -13.37
C LEU A 4 4.42 15.54 -12.46
N ARG A 5 5.19 15.20 -11.42
CA ARG A 5 5.88 16.18 -10.59
C ARG A 5 6.75 17.07 -11.49
N ASP A 6 6.91 18.34 -11.11
CA ASP A 6 7.68 19.35 -11.87
C ASP A 6 7.03 19.77 -13.20
N GLY A 7 5.74 19.47 -13.39
CA GLY A 7 4.98 19.95 -14.53
C GLY A 7 5.24 19.22 -15.86
N VAL A 8 5.98 18.12 -15.84
CA VAL A 8 6.19 17.30 -17.04
C VAL A 8 4.86 16.70 -17.48
N ARG A 9 4.47 16.95 -18.73
CA ARG A 9 3.17 16.50 -19.28
C ARG A 9 3.31 15.10 -19.86
N VAL A 10 2.38 14.23 -19.51
CA VAL A 10 2.30 12.85 -20.00
C VAL A 10 0.86 12.50 -20.35
N ALA A 11 0.67 11.39 -21.07
CA ALA A 11 -0.66 10.87 -21.34
C ALA A 11 -1.32 10.42 -20.02
N LYS A 12 -2.65 10.53 -19.94
CA LYS A 12 -3.39 10.11 -18.72
C LYS A 12 -3.27 8.62 -18.44
N ASP A 13 -2.97 7.80 -19.44
CA ASP A 13 -2.74 6.36 -19.31
C ASP A 13 -1.26 5.99 -19.21
N ASP A 14 -0.38 6.97 -19.02
CA ASP A 14 1.03 6.71 -18.73
C ASP A 14 1.13 5.74 -17.55
N PRO A 15 1.99 4.70 -17.59
CA PRO A 15 2.10 3.70 -16.52
C PRO A 15 2.35 4.30 -15.13
N ARG A 16 3.03 5.44 -15.04
CA ARG A 16 3.27 6.14 -13.76
C ARG A 16 1.98 6.73 -13.21
N ILE A 17 1.14 7.28 -14.06
CA ILE A 17 -0.17 7.82 -13.70
C ILE A 17 -1.09 6.68 -13.26
N GLU A 18 -1.10 5.56 -14.01
CA GLU A 18 -1.90 4.39 -13.66
C GLU A 18 -1.48 3.81 -12.31
N ALA A 19 -0.19 3.64 -12.07
CA ALA A 19 0.32 3.12 -10.81
C ALA A 19 -0.08 4.03 -9.64
N ASN A 20 0.08 5.34 -9.79
CA ASN A 20 -0.30 6.30 -8.76
C ASN A 20 -1.80 6.30 -8.47
N GLY A 21 -2.63 6.13 -9.50
CA GLY A 21 -4.08 5.99 -9.31
C GLY A 21 -4.43 4.76 -8.47
N GLN A 22 -3.75 3.64 -8.70
CA GLN A 22 -3.96 2.42 -7.93
C GLN A 22 -3.47 2.57 -6.49
N ILE A 23 -2.36 3.27 -6.27
CA ILE A 23 -1.87 3.55 -4.91
C ILE A 23 -2.84 4.47 -4.17
N ASP A 24 -3.36 5.49 -4.85
CA ASP A 24 -4.35 6.40 -4.27
C ASP A 24 -5.60 5.65 -3.81
N GLN A 25 -6.10 4.73 -4.63
CA GLN A 25 -7.23 3.88 -4.29
C GLN A 25 -6.93 3.00 -3.07
N LEU A 26 -5.74 2.38 -3.02
CA LEU A 26 -5.31 1.62 -1.84
C LEU A 26 -5.32 2.50 -0.59
N ASN A 27 -4.79 3.71 -0.71
CA ASN A 27 -4.71 4.63 0.42
C ASN A 27 -6.10 5.00 0.95
N ALA A 28 -7.07 5.20 0.05
CA ALA A 28 -8.46 5.44 0.42
C ALA A 28 -9.07 4.22 1.15
N TYR A 29 -8.83 3.02 0.67
CA TYR A 29 -9.30 1.80 1.34
C TYR A 29 -8.68 1.63 2.73
N LEU A 30 -7.40 1.93 2.87
CA LEU A 30 -6.74 1.92 4.17
C LEU A 30 -7.33 2.95 5.13
N GLY A 31 -7.79 4.09 4.60
CA GLY A 31 -8.52 5.09 5.37
C GLY A 31 -9.83 4.56 5.94
N ILE A 32 -10.59 3.80 5.14
CA ILE A 32 -11.81 3.14 5.62
C ILE A 32 -11.48 2.18 6.76
N VAL A 33 -10.50 1.30 6.56
CA VAL A 33 -10.06 0.34 7.58
C VAL A 33 -9.68 1.06 8.87
N ARG A 34 -8.85 2.07 8.75
CA ARG A 34 -8.36 2.84 9.91
C ARG A 34 -9.51 3.49 10.68
N SER A 35 -10.50 4.03 9.97
CA SER A 35 -11.67 4.66 10.60
C SER A 35 -12.53 3.67 11.38
N MET A 36 -12.42 2.39 11.09
CA MET A 36 -13.23 1.31 11.69
C MET A 36 -12.50 0.53 12.78
N LEU A 37 -11.23 0.82 13.04
CA LEU A 37 -10.43 0.06 14.03
C LEU A 37 -10.79 0.39 15.48
N GLY A 38 -11.50 1.49 15.72
CA GLY A 38 -11.95 1.85 17.08
C GLY A 38 -10.79 2.03 18.05
N ASP A 39 -10.77 1.23 19.10
CA ASP A 39 -9.75 1.31 20.16
C ASP A 39 -8.43 0.62 19.82
N ASP A 40 -8.34 -0.04 18.68
CA ASP A 40 -7.11 -0.69 18.24
C ASP A 40 -6.10 0.36 17.74
N LYS A 41 -5.48 1.05 18.68
CA LYS A 41 -4.53 2.14 18.37
C LYS A 41 -3.26 1.64 17.70
N GLU A 42 -2.81 0.45 18.06
CA GLU A 42 -1.57 -0.11 17.51
C GLU A 42 -1.69 -0.32 16.00
N ASN A 43 -2.74 -1.01 15.55
CA ASN A 43 -2.97 -1.22 14.12
C ASN A 43 -3.35 0.08 13.40
N SER A 44 -4.09 0.97 14.06
CA SER A 44 -4.41 2.29 13.50
C SER A 44 -3.15 3.10 13.21
N GLN A 45 -2.20 3.14 14.13
CA GLN A 45 -0.93 3.86 13.96
C GLN A 45 -0.08 3.21 12.88
N ARG A 46 -0.06 1.88 12.82
CA ARG A 46 0.68 1.13 11.80
C ARG A 46 0.14 1.42 10.41
N ILE A 47 -1.18 1.40 10.22
CA ILE A 47 -1.81 1.72 8.95
C ILE A 47 -1.59 3.19 8.59
N HIS A 48 -1.65 4.10 9.57
CA HIS A 48 -1.35 5.51 9.32
C HIS A 48 0.07 5.71 8.81
N ALA A 49 1.04 5.01 9.39
CA ALA A 49 2.42 5.07 8.91
C ALA A 49 2.54 4.59 7.46
N VAL A 50 1.83 3.51 7.11
CA VAL A 50 1.77 3.02 5.73
C VAL A 50 1.15 4.07 4.80
N GLN A 51 0.04 4.68 5.20
CA GLN A 51 -0.62 5.72 4.40
C GLN A 51 0.30 6.91 4.11
N ARG A 52 1.05 7.34 5.10
CA ARG A 52 2.02 8.44 4.94
C ARG A 52 3.14 8.04 4.00
N GLU A 53 3.63 6.81 4.12
CA GLU A 53 4.68 6.33 3.22
C GLU A 53 4.16 6.17 1.78
N LEU A 54 2.90 5.74 1.59
CA LEU A 54 2.30 5.67 0.26
C LEU A 54 2.23 7.05 -0.43
N MET A 55 2.02 8.13 0.34
CA MET A 55 2.08 9.48 -0.21
C MET A 55 3.49 9.82 -0.72
N VAL A 56 4.52 9.41 0.02
CA VAL A 56 5.92 9.60 -0.41
C VAL A 56 6.21 8.76 -1.65
N VAL A 57 5.75 7.51 -1.67
CA VAL A 57 5.91 6.62 -2.83
C VAL A 57 5.28 7.23 -4.09
N MET A 58 4.06 7.75 -4.00
CA MET A 58 3.39 8.41 -5.13
C MET A 58 4.21 9.59 -5.65
N SER A 59 4.79 10.38 -4.74
CA SER A 59 5.67 11.48 -5.08
C SER A 59 6.91 11.00 -5.87
N HIS A 60 7.52 9.91 -5.43
CA HIS A 60 8.69 9.34 -6.13
C HIS A 60 8.34 8.78 -7.51
N ILE A 61 7.21 8.09 -7.64
CA ILE A 61 6.74 7.57 -8.93
C ILE A 61 6.47 8.71 -9.92
N ALA A 62 5.93 9.82 -9.43
CA ALA A 62 5.64 11.00 -10.26
C ALA A 62 6.89 11.84 -10.56
N THR A 63 8.04 11.54 -9.98
CA THR A 63 9.28 12.28 -10.21
C THR A 63 9.90 11.79 -11.52
N PRO A 64 10.10 12.68 -12.53
CA PRO A 64 10.74 12.28 -13.79
C PRO A 64 12.16 11.78 -13.56
N GLU A 65 12.60 10.86 -14.40
CA GLU A 65 13.98 10.37 -14.37
C GLU A 65 14.97 11.53 -14.50
N GLY A 66 16.03 11.50 -13.70
CA GLY A 66 17.03 12.56 -13.67
C GLY A 66 16.66 13.78 -12.81
N SER A 67 15.45 13.81 -12.25
CA SER A 67 15.03 14.84 -11.30
C SER A 67 15.18 14.34 -9.87
N ASP A 68 15.47 15.26 -8.94
CA ASP A 68 15.58 14.95 -7.53
C ASP A 68 14.23 15.03 -6.83
N ASN A 69 14.03 14.18 -5.82
CA ASN A 69 12.91 14.27 -4.91
C ASN A 69 13.44 14.45 -3.48
N PRO A 70 13.13 15.57 -2.80
CA PRO A 70 13.63 15.82 -1.46
C PRO A 70 12.96 14.96 -0.38
N ARG A 71 11.85 14.29 -0.71
CA ARG A 71 11.18 13.41 0.25
C ARG A 71 11.95 12.10 0.38
N GLU A 72 12.31 11.76 1.61
CA GLU A 72 13.03 10.53 1.90
C GLU A 72 12.06 9.36 1.99
N LEU A 73 12.42 8.24 1.34
CA LEU A 73 11.69 6.98 1.46
C LEU A 73 12.06 6.28 2.77
N HIS A 74 11.04 5.83 3.49
CA HIS A 74 11.18 5.06 4.72
C HIS A 74 10.56 3.66 4.57
N ALA A 75 10.47 3.15 3.34
CA ALA A 75 9.84 1.86 3.06
C ALA A 75 10.52 0.72 3.83
N ALA A 76 11.83 0.76 4.01
CA ALA A 76 12.55 -0.26 4.79
C ALA A 76 12.08 -0.33 6.25
N ASP A 77 11.83 0.82 6.87
CA ASP A 77 11.30 0.88 8.24
C ASP A 77 9.88 0.33 8.30
N ILE A 78 9.06 0.67 7.32
CA ILE A 78 7.69 0.14 7.22
C ILE A 78 7.71 -1.38 7.07
N ILE A 79 8.59 -1.92 6.21
CA ILE A 79 8.76 -3.36 6.05
C ILE A 79 9.05 -4.02 7.40
N THR A 80 9.97 -3.47 8.18
CA THR A 80 10.32 -4.01 9.49
C THR A 80 9.12 -4.03 10.42
N GLN A 81 8.34 -2.96 10.47
CA GLN A 81 7.13 -2.87 11.30
C GLN A 81 6.08 -3.89 10.89
N LEU A 82 5.86 -4.05 9.57
CA LEU A 82 4.88 -5.01 9.05
C LEU A 82 5.32 -6.45 9.33
N GLU A 83 6.59 -6.76 9.13
CA GLU A 83 7.12 -8.09 9.41
C GLU A 83 7.01 -8.47 10.89
N ARG A 84 7.24 -7.54 11.80
CA ARG A 84 7.04 -7.76 13.24
C ARG A 84 5.58 -8.07 13.55
N ALA A 85 4.65 -7.33 12.94
CA ALA A 85 3.23 -7.56 13.14
C ALA A 85 2.80 -8.93 12.62
N ILE A 86 3.32 -9.34 11.47
CA ILE A 86 3.06 -10.67 10.88
C ILE A 86 3.63 -11.77 11.79
N ASP A 87 4.86 -11.62 12.24
CA ASP A 87 5.54 -12.64 13.06
C ASP A 87 4.90 -12.81 14.44
N ASN A 88 4.35 -11.73 14.99
CA ASN A 88 3.72 -11.76 16.31
C ASN A 88 2.25 -12.16 16.27
N ALA A 89 1.66 -12.34 15.09
CA ALA A 89 0.26 -12.69 14.95
C ALA A 89 0.01 -14.16 15.32
N ASP A 90 -1.13 -14.40 15.98
CA ASP A 90 -1.59 -15.75 16.29
C ASP A 90 -2.50 -16.24 15.15
N TYR A 91 -1.88 -16.60 14.02
CA TYR A 91 -2.60 -17.06 12.84
C TYR A 91 -2.67 -18.58 12.81
N GLN A 92 -3.88 -19.10 12.81
CA GLN A 92 -4.15 -20.55 12.86
C GLN A 92 -4.22 -21.23 11.49
N GLY A 93 -4.01 -20.49 10.41
CA GLY A 93 -4.11 -21.03 9.06
C GLY A 93 -5.53 -20.98 8.49
N GLY A 94 -5.63 -21.33 7.20
CA GLY A 94 -6.91 -21.39 6.48
C GLY A 94 -7.27 -20.09 5.78
N PHE A 95 -8.32 -20.19 4.96
CA PHE A 95 -8.87 -19.06 4.21
C PHE A 95 -10.31 -18.82 4.62
N VAL A 96 -10.71 -17.56 4.65
CA VAL A 96 -12.05 -17.13 5.02
C VAL A 96 -12.70 -16.45 3.81
N VAL A 97 -13.96 -16.74 3.56
CA VAL A 97 -14.74 -16.02 2.54
C VAL A 97 -15.03 -14.63 3.10
N PRO A 98 -14.62 -13.55 2.41
CA PRO A 98 -14.87 -12.19 2.90
C PRO A 98 -16.36 -11.92 3.10
N GLY A 99 -16.69 -11.24 4.20
CA GLY A 99 -18.06 -10.85 4.52
C GLY A 99 -18.82 -11.83 5.42
N GLY A 100 -18.24 -13.02 5.68
CA GLY A 100 -18.87 -14.00 6.58
C GLY A 100 -18.72 -13.69 8.06
N GLY A 101 -17.68 -12.95 8.43
CA GLY A 101 -17.38 -12.56 9.81
C GLY A 101 -17.83 -11.14 10.10
N SER A 102 -16.94 -10.18 9.91
CA SER A 102 -17.22 -8.77 10.21
C SER A 102 -17.12 -7.88 8.96
N GLN A 103 -17.81 -6.75 9.01
CA GLN A 103 -17.70 -5.73 7.96
C GLN A 103 -16.26 -5.18 7.91
N LEU A 104 -15.65 -4.95 9.05
CA LEU A 104 -14.27 -4.49 9.12
C LEU A 104 -13.33 -5.46 8.41
N ALA A 105 -13.43 -6.76 8.71
CA ALA A 105 -12.59 -7.77 8.04
C ALA A 105 -12.81 -7.76 6.52
N ALA A 106 -14.05 -7.58 6.05
CA ALA A 106 -14.35 -7.49 4.62
C ALA A 106 -13.65 -6.30 3.98
N PHE A 107 -13.66 -5.12 4.61
CA PHE A 107 -12.94 -3.94 4.12
C PHE A 107 -11.42 -4.15 4.14
N ILE A 108 -10.90 -4.85 5.14
CA ILE A 108 -9.48 -5.17 5.18
C ILE A 108 -9.11 -6.08 4.00
N HIS A 109 -9.94 -7.05 3.65
CA HIS A 109 -9.72 -7.89 2.46
C HIS A 109 -9.76 -7.08 1.18
N LEU A 110 -10.64 -6.08 1.09
CA LEU A 110 -10.67 -5.17 -0.06
C LEU A 110 -9.33 -4.44 -0.20
N ALA A 111 -8.81 -3.88 0.90
CA ALA A 111 -7.50 -3.23 0.91
C ALA A 111 -6.38 -4.21 0.56
N ARG A 112 -6.44 -5.45 1.07
CA ARG A 112 -5.46 -6.50 0.77
C ARG A 112 -5.39 -6.79 -0.74
N THR A 113 -6.52 -6.99 -1.37
CA THR A 113 -6.55 -7.28 -2.82
C THR A 113 -6.09 -6.08 -3.63
N GLN A 114 -6.39 -4.88 -3.19
CA GLN A 114 -5.90 -3.67 -3.85
C GLN A 114 -4.37 -3.52 -3.69
N ALA A 115 -3.81 -3.88 -2.53
CA ALA A 115 -2.36 -3.89 -2.33
C ALA A 115 -1.67 -4.83 -3.32
N ARG A 116 -2.26 -5.98 -3.59
CA ARG A 116 -1.75 -6.93 -4.59
C ARG A 116 -1.85 -6.36 -6.01
N THR A 117 -2.92 -5.65 -6.32
CA THR A 117 -3.06 -4.94 -7.60
C THR A 117 -1.95 -3.90 -7.76
N VAL A 118 -1.70 -3.10 -6.72
CA VAL A 118 -0.63 -2.10 -6.71
C VAL A 118 0.73 -2.78 -6.95
N GLU A 119 1.00 -3.86 -6.24
CA GLU A 119 2.26 -4.58 -6.41
C GLU A 119 2.46 -5.01 -7.87
N ARG A 120 1.43 -5.61 -8.48
CA ARG A 120 1.51 -6.03 -9.89
C ARG A 120 1.77 -4.86 -10.82
N ARG A 121 1.09 -3.72 -10.61
CA ARG A 121 1.27 -2.51 -11.41
C ARG A 121 2.68 -1.95 -11.26
N LEU A 122 3.24 -1.99 -10.06
CA LEU A 122 4.61 -1.53 -9.80
C LEU A 122 5.64 -2.42 -10.47
N TRP A 123 5.42 -3.73 -10.52
CA TRP A 123 6.30 -4.64 -11.27
C TRP A 123 6.25 -4.34 -12.78
N SER A 124 5.06 -4.06 -13.32
CA SER A 124 4.94 -3.64 -14.73
C SER A 124 5.65 -2.31 -14.96
N LEU A 125 5.45 -1.34 -14.08
CA LEU A 125 6.10 -0.03 -14.15
C LEU A 125 7.63 -0.18 -14.12
N ASN A 126 8.14 -1.05 -13.27
CA ASN A 126 9.58 -1.26 -13.09
C ASN A 126 10.30 -1.66 -14.38
N ARG A 127 9.60 -2.23 -15.34
CA ARG A 127 10.18 -2.61 -16.65
C ARG A 127 10.56 -1.39 -17.49
N GLU A 128 9.82 -0.30 -17.36
CA GLU A 128 10.02 0.92 -18.13
C GLU A 128 10.64 2.05 -17.31
N HIS A 129 10.24 2.15 -16.06
CA HIS A 129 10.67 3.18 -15.12
C HIS A 129 11.07 2.50 -13.81
N PRO A 130 12.35 2.39 -13.49
CA PRO A 130 12.80 1.65 -12.30
C PRO A 130 12.11 2.13 -11.02
N VAL A 131 11.61 1.17 -10.25
CA VAL A 131 10.98 1.39 -8.95
C VAL A 131 11.93 0.92 -7.87
N ASN A 132 12.07 1.71 -6.80
CA ASN A 132 12.89 1.32 -5.67
C ASN A 132 12.44 -0.04 -5.13
N LYS A 133 13.40 -0.95 -4.94
CA LYS A 133 13.12 -2.32 -4.53
C LYS A 133 12.35 -2.41 -3.21
N ASP A 134 12.63 -1.52 -2.27
CA ASP A 134 11.95 -1.53 -0.97
C ASP A 134 10.46 -1.22 -1.12
N ILE A 135 10.07 -0.42 -2.11
CA ILE A 135 8.65 -0.16 -2.40
C ILE A 135 7.95 -1.46 -2.79
N LEU A 136 8.57 -2.26 -3.66
CA LEU A 136 8.01 -3.54 -4.12
C LEU A 136 7.87 -4.51 -2.95
N VAL A 137 8.90 -4.61 -2.11
CA VAL A 137 8.87 -5.48 -0.92
C VAL A 137 7.82 -5.00 0.07
N MET A 138 7.74 -3.69 0.31
CA MET A 138 6.73 -3.11 1.21
C MET A 138 5.31 -3.49 0.79
N MET A 139 5.01 -3.41 -0.50
CA MET A 139 3.66 -3.75 -1.00
C MET A 139 3.34 -5.23 -0.76
N ASN A 140 4.31 -6.12 -0.96
CA ASN A 140 4.13 -7.53 -0.67
C ASN A 140 3.87 -7.77 0.83
N ARG A 141 4.67 -7.17 1.69
CA ARG A 141 4.48 -7.28 3.15
C ARG A 141 3.17 -6.67 3.62
N LEU A 142 2.75 -5.57 2.99
CA LEU A 142 1.47 -4.94 3.32
C LEU A 142 0.30 -5.90 3.04
N SER A 143 0.28 -6.58 1.90
CA SER A 143 -0.79 -7.53 1.61
C SER A 143 -0.81 -8.69 2.60
N ASP A 144 0.36 -9.19 3.01
CA ASP A 144 0.46 -10.25 4.02
C ASP A 144 -0.04 -9.76 5.41
N TYR A 145 0.35 -8.56 5.80
CA TYR A 145 -0.13 -7.95 7.04
C TYR A 145 -1.65 -7.79 7.04
N LEU A 146 -2.21 -7.29 5.94
CA LEU A 146 -3.65 -7.10 5.83
C LEU A 146 -4.41 -8.44 5.89
N PHE A 147 -3.85 -9.50 5.30
CA PHE A 147 -4.43 -10.82 5.44
C PHE A 147 -4.51 -11.28 6.91
N ILE A 148 -3.42 -11.11 7.64
CA ILE A 148 -3.35 -11.44 9.06
C ILE A 148 -4.33 -10.58 9.87
N LEU A 149 -4.36 -9.28 9.61
CA LEU A 149 -5.26 -8.36 10.30
C LEU A 149 -6.74 -8.71 10.03
N ALA A 150 -7.08 -9.04 8.78
CA ALA A 150 -8.44 -9.45 8.44
C ALA A 150 -8.84 -10.71 9.21
N ASN A 151 -7.94 -11.68 9.32
CA ASN A 151 -8.18 -12.90 10.09
C ASN A 151 -8.44 -12.58 11.57
N GLU A 152 -7.64 -11.67 12.16
CA GLU A 152 -7.81 -11.24 13.54
C GLU A 152 -9.16 -10.55 13.78
N LYS A 153 -9.67 -9.81 12.79
CA LYS A 153 -10.89 -9.00 12.92
C LYS A 153 -12.17 -9.72 12.46
N GLU A 154 -12.09 -10.98 12.09
CA GLU A 154 -13.25 -11.80 11.71
C GLU A 154 -14.32 -11.91 12.80
#